data_0382afe58bcd753c424e2c73375df708
#
_entry.id   0382afe58bcd753c424e2c73375df708
#
_cell.length_a   1.000
_cell.length_b   1.000
_cell.length_c   1.000
_cell.angle_alpha   90.00
_cell.angle_beta   90.00
_cell.angle_gamma   90.00
#
_symmetry.space_group_name_H-M   'P 1'
#
loop_
_entity.id
_entity.type
_entity.pdbx_description
1 polymer ?
#
loop_
_entity_poly.entity_id
_entity_poly.type
_entity_poly.pdbx_seq_one_letter_code
_entity_poly.pdbx_strand_id
1 'polypeptide(L)'
;MDRELVEAARSGDREAFADLIRARADRLYALAQRILRDVDRAEDALQEALVIAWRDLPGLRDPDRFDAWLHRLVVHQCLNEAVRDRRRIANLRVLPIDLPATNDDYLSVADRDQLERGLRRLSPQQRALLALRHYEGRDHAAIAEILGIPVGTVRSRLHNAHRAMRAALDADSRVTAIGGRPA
;
A
#
# COMPACT_ATOMS: atom_id res chain seq x y z
N MET A 1 5.18 20.07 -17.13
CA MET A 1 6.45 19.31 -16.93
C MET A 1 6.20 17.81 -16.88
N ASP A 2 5.35 17.29 -16.00
CA ASP A 2 5.09 15.83 -15.94
C ASP A 2 4.45 15.26 -17.20
N ARG A 3 3.53 15.99 -17.85
CA ARG A 3 2.87 15.55 -19.09
C ARG A 3 3.86 15.31 -20.24
N GLU A 4 4.79 16.23 -20.44
CA GLU A 4 5.82 16.12 -21.48
C GLU A 4 6.75 14.93 -21.25
N LEU A 5 7.15 14.72 -19.97
CA LEU A 5 7.93 13.54 -19.60
C LEU A 5 7.14 12.24 -19.83
N VAL A 6 5.84 12.23 -19.51
CA VAL A 6 4.99 11.04 -19.77
C VAL A 6 4.88 10.78 -21.28
N GLU A 7 4.71 11.81 -22.10
CA GLU A 7 4.63 11.67 -23.56
C GLU A 7 5.98 11.17 -24.16
N ALA A 8 7.11 11.69 -23.67
CA ALA A 8 8.43 11.21 -24.07
C ALA A 8 8.65 9.74 -23.67
N ALA A 9 8.35 9.39 -22.42
CA ALA A 9 8.45 8.02 -21.94
C ALA A 9 7.53 7.05 -22.69
N ARG A 10 6.31 7.46 -23.07
CA ARG A 10 5.39 6.68 -23.94
C ARG A 10 5.98 6.41 -25.32
N SER A 11 6.79 7.32 -25.82
CA SER A 11 7.49 7.17 -27.10
C SER A 11 8.77 6.32 -27.01
N GLY A 12 9.06 5.76 -25.82
CA GLY A 12 10.20 4.87 -25.59
C GLY A 12 11.44 5.54 -24.99
N ASP A 13 11.34 6.79 -24.55
CA ASP A 13 12.43 7.48 -23.86
C ASP A 13 12.61 6.90 -22.46
N ARG A 14 13.73 6.18 -22.26
CA ARG A 14 14.08 5.52 -20.99
C ARG A 14 14.47 6.52 -19.91
N GLU A 15 15.09 7.62 -20.27
CA GLU A 15 15.53 8.65 -19.34
C GLU A 15 14.32 9.39 -18.77
N ALA A 16 13.39 9.79 -19.64
CA ALA A 16 12.11 10.38 -19.22
C ALA A 16 11.32 9.45 -18.27
N PHE A 17 11.28 8.15 -18.57
CA PHE A 17 10.66 7.17 -17.65
C PHE A 17 11.39 7.08 -16.32
N ALA A 18 12.73 7.00 -16.33
CA ALA A 18 13.53 6.93 -15.12
C ALA A 18 13.30 8.17 -14.23
N ASP A 19 13.18 9.36 -14.81
CA ASP A 19 12.90 10.61 -14.08
C ASP A 19 11.50 10.61 -13.46
N LEU A 20 10.49 10.14 -14.21
CA LEU A 20 9.13 9.99 -13.70
C LEU A 20 9.08 9.05 -12.49
N ILE A 21 9.81 7.94 -12.54
CA ILE A 21 9.85 6.97 -11.46
C ILE A 21 10.68 7.51 -10.29
N ARG A 22 11.84 8.09 -10.54
CA ARG A 22 12.71 8.63 -9.48
C ARG A 22 11.99 9.66 -8.60
N ALA A 23 11.17 10.51 -9.20
CA ALA A 23 10.36 11.50 -8.47
C ALA A 23 9.28 10.88 -7.56
N ARG A 24 8.96 9.60 -7.74
CA ARG A 24 7.85 8.90 -7.07
C ARG A 24 8.26 7.66 -6.28
N ALA A 25 9.48 7.18 -6.46
CA ALA A 25 9.95 5.88 -5.98
C ALA A 25 9.75 5.72 -4.46
N ASP A 26 10.22 6.67 -3.67
CA ASP A 26 10.14 6.61 -2.21
C ASP A 26 8.68 6.51 -1.73
N ARG A 27 7.80 7.28 -2.35
CA ARG A 27 6.38 7.31 -2.00
C ARG A 27 5.67 6.02 -2.38
N LEU A 28 5.94 5.48 -3.57
CA LEU A 28 5.39 4.22 -4.03
C LEU A 28 5.91 3.04 -3.19
N TYR A 29 7.19 3.07 -2.83
CA TYR A 29 7.78 2.07 -1.95
C TYR A 29 7.15 2.10 -0.55
N ALA A 30 7.02 3.28 0.04
CA ALA A 30 6.36 3.44 1.33
C ALA A 30 4.89 2.98 1.29
N LEU A 31 4.17 3.20 0.19
CA LEU A 31 2.83 2.67 -0.02
C LEU A 31 2.84 1.13 -0.05
N ALA A 32 3.75 0.52 -0.81
CA ALA A 32 3.89 -0.93 -0.90
C ALA A 32 4.21 -1.56 0.47
N GLN A 33 5.14 -0.96 1.23
CA GLN A 33 5.47 -1.40 2.59
C GLN A 33 4.26 -1.35 3.52
N ARG A 34 3.45 -0.29 3.46
CA ARG A 34 2.23 -0.17 4.29
C ARG A 34 1.18 -1.22 3.94
N ILE A 35 1.11 -1.64 2.68
CA ILE A 35 0.18 -2.67 2.24
C ILE A 35 0.67 -4.07 2.64
N LEU A 36 1.93 -4.39 2.34
CA LEU A 36 2.49 -5.73 2.50
C LEU A 36 3.07 -5.97 3.90
N ARG A 37 3.64 -4.92 4.52
CA ARG A 37 4.30 -5.00 5.83
C ARG A 37 5.49 -5.97 5.84
N ASP A 38 6.16 -6.02 4.73
CA ASP A 38 7.30 -6.87 4.44
C ASP A 38 8.18 -6.12 3.45
N VAL A 39 9.43 -5.88 3.83
CA VAL A 39 10.39 -5.07 3.06
C VAL A 39 10.68 -5.75 1.72
N ASP A 40 11.07 -7.01 1.76
CA ASP A 40 11.48 -7.74 0.56
C ASP A 40 10.32 -7.88 -0.44
N ARG A 41 9.12 -8.20 0.06
CA ARG A 41 7.92 -8.30 -0.78
C ARG A 41 7.46 -6.94 -1.32
N ALA A 42 7.66 -5.86 -0.56
CA ALA A 42 7.34 -4.52 -1.04
C ALA A 42 8.27 -4.12 -2.18
N GLU A 43 9.56 -4.47 -2.09
CA GLU A 43 10.52 -4.27 -3.17
C GLU A 43 10.17 -5.09 -4.40
N ASP A 44 9.91 -6.38 -4.24
CA ASP A 44 9.51 -7.26 -5.33
C ASP A 44 8.25 -6.78 -6.04
N ALA A 45 7.21 -6.44 -5.28
CA ALA A 45 5.95 -5.95 -5.83
C ALA A 45 6.11 -4.61 -6.56
N LEU A 46 6.96 -3.70 -6.03
CA LEU A 46 7.27 -2.43 -6.69
C LEU A 46 8.05 -2.66 -7.99
N GLN A 47 9.09 -3.49 -7.96
CA GLN A 47 9.87 -3.81 -9.15
C GLN A 47 8.99 -4.43 -10.25
N GLU A 48 8.14 -5.41 -9.90
CA GLU A 48 7.20 -6.02 -10.85
C GLU A 48 6.22 -4.98 -11.42
N ALA A 49 5.72 -4.06 -10.58
CA ALA A 49 4.86 -2.97 -11.02
C ALA A 49 5.56 -2.02 -12.00
N LEU A 50 6.84 -1.69 -11.78
CA LEU A 50 7.62 -0.80 -12.63
C LEU A 50 7.96 -1.45 -13.99
N VAL A 51 8.24 -2.76 -14.00
CA VAL A 51 8.43 -3.52 -15.25
C VAL A 51 7.16 -3.51 -16.09
N ILE A 52 6.01 -3.74 -15.45
CA ILE A 52 4.70 -3.66 -16.12
C ILE A 52 4.43 -2.23 -16.58
N ALA A 53 4.74 -1.23 -15.75
CA ALA A 53 4.57 0.17 -16.11
C ALA A 53 5.36 0.54 -17.36
N TRP A 54 6.64 0.17 -17.44
CA TRP A 54 7.45 0.41 -18.65
C TRP A 54 6.87 -0.25 -19.89
N ARG A 55 6.47 -1.51 -19.79
CA ARG A 55 5.91 -2.28 -20.90
C ARG A 55 4.59 -1.71 -21.40
N ASP A 56 3.69 -1.34 -20.47
CA ASP A 56 2.29 -1.01 -20.79
C ASP A 56 2.06 0.51 -20.94
N LEU A 57 3.09 1.35 -20.64
CA LEU A 57 3.01 2.81 -20.75
C LEU A 57 2.60 3.32 -22.15
N PRO A 58 3.07 2.72 -23.27
CA PRO A 58 2.62 3.14 -24.61
C PRO A 58 1.11 3.06 -24.81
N GLY A 59 0.43 2.18 -24.05
CA GLY A 59 -1.04 2.02 -24.05
C GLY A 59 -1.80 3.03 -23.19
N LEU A 60 -1.12 3.84 -22.38
CA LEU A 60 -1.76 4.86 -21.56
C LEU A 60 -2.33 5.98 -22.45
N ARG A 61 -3.67 6.06 -22.52
CA ARG A 61 -4.35 7.01 -23.42
C ARG A 61 -4.24 8.46 -22.96
N ASP A 62 -4.29 8.69 -21.67
CA ASP A 62 -4.31 10.02 -21.08
C ASP A 62 -3.09 10.20 -20.17
N PRO A 63 -2.10 11.03 -20.58
CA PRO A 63 -0.90 11.30 -19.78
C PRO A 63 -1.20 11.89 -18.40
N ASP A 64 -2.29 12.65 -18.25
CA ASP A 64 -2.66 13.27 -16.98
C ASP A 64 -3.12 12.24 -15.93
N ARG A 65 -3.44 11.01 -16.37
CA ARG A 65 -3.77 9.87 -15.51
C ARG A 65 -2.58 9.00 -15.13
N PHE A 66 -1.37 9.36 -15.50
CA PHE A 66 -0.18 8.57 -15.23
C PHE A 66 -0.04 8.21 -13.75
N ASP A 67 -0.22 9.17 -12.85
CA ASP A 67 -0.12 8.97 -11.40
C ASP A 67 -1.14 7.94 -10.88
N ALA A 68 -2.41 8.09 -11.24
CA ALA A 68 -3.46 7.17 -10.82
C ALA A 68 -3.24 5.76 -11.40
N TRP A 69 -2.82 5.69 -12.66
CA TRP A 69 -2.49 4.45 -13.35
C TRP A 69 -1.29 3.74 -12.72
N LEU A 70 -0.22 4.45 -12.39
CA LEU A 70 0.97 3.89 -11.75
C LEU A 70 0.65 3.38 -10.33
N HIS A 71 -0.08 4.16 -9.54
CA HIS A 71 -0.56 3.72 -8.21
C HIS A 71 -1.43 2.46 -8.31
N ARG A 72 -2.29 2.38 -9.34
CA ARG A 72 -3.10 1.18 -9.60
C ARG A 72 -2.23 -0.05 -9.82
N LEU A 73 -1.17 0.06 -10.63
CA LEU A 73 -0.24 -1.05 -10.88
C LEU A 73 0.43 -1.50 -9.57
N VAL A 74 0.97 -0.56 -8.79
CA VAL A 74 1.65 -0.87 -7.52
C VAL A 74 0.69 -1.54 -6.54
N VAL A 75 -0.49 -0.96 -6.31
CA VAL A 75 -1.48 -1.56 -5.39
C VAL A 75 -1.90 -2.95 -5.87
N HIS A 76 -2.09 -3.13 -7.19
CA HIS A 76 -2.48 -4.43 -7.74
C HIS A 76 -1.40 -5.48 -7.53
N GLN A 77 -0.12 -5.14 -7.75
CA GLN A 77 0.99 -6.06 -7.49
C GLN A 77 1.13 -6.39 -5.99
N CYS A 78 0.98 -5.41 -5.11
CA CYS A 78 0.96 -5.68 -3.67
C CYS A 78 -0.17 -6.66 -3.28
N LEU A 79 -1.37 -6.50 -3.83
CA LEU A 79 -2.48 -7.40 -3.53
C LEU A 79 -2.26 -8.80 -4.11
N ASN A 80 -1.68 -8.91 -5.30
CA ASN A 80 -1.31 -10.19 -5.91
C ASN A 80 -0.25 -10.91 -5.09
N GLU A 81 0.79 -10.19 -4.64
CA GLU A 81 1.84 -10.76 -3.79
C GLU A 81 1.27 -11.25 -2.45
N ALA A 82 0.38 -10.50 -1.83
CA ALA A 82 -0.29 -10.93 -0.61
C ALA A 82 -1.13 -12.22 -0.79
N VAL A 83 -1.70 -12.44 -1.98
CA VAL A 83 -2.42 -13.69 -2.31
C VAL A 83 -1.44 -14.85 -2.53
N ARG A 84 -0.33 -14.60 -3.25
CA ARG A 84 0.74 -15.59 -3.46
C ARG A 84 1.30 -16.08 -2.14
N ASP A 85 1.55 -15.16 -1.21
CA ASP A 85 2.07 -15.48 0.11
C ASP A 85 1.12 -16.33 0.94
N ARG A 86 -0.17 -15.99 0.99
CA ARG A 86 -1.16 -16.82 1.69
C ARG A 86 -1.17 -18.26 1.19
N ARG A 87 -1.03 -18.47 -0.13
CA ARG A 87 -0.94 -19.80 -0.73
C ARG A 87 0.36 -20.50 -0.33
N ARG A 88 1.48 -19.75 -0.29
CA ARG A 88 2.79 -20.28 0.13
C ARG A 88 2.77 -20.71 1.60
N ILE A 89 2.23 -19.89 2.50
CA ILE A 89 2.08 -20.20 3.93
C ILE A 89 1.14 -21.39 4.13
N ALA A 90 0.01 -21.44 3.43
CA ALA A 90 -0.92 -22.57 3.51
C ALA A 90 -0.26 -23.90 3.13
N ASN A 91 0.70 -23.86 2.20
CA ASN A 91 1.44 -25.06 1.74
C ASN A 91 2.62 -25.41 2.65
N LEU A 92 3.22 -24.47 3.37
CA LEU A 92 4.49 -24.66 4.11
C LEU A 92 4.34 -24.81 5.62
N ARG A 93 3.15 -24.61 6.24
CA ARG A 93 2.98 -24.64 7.71
C ARG A 93 4.04 -23.84 8.49
N VAL A 94 4.47 -22.69 7.99
CA VAL A 94 5.52 -21.86 8.60
C VAL A 94 4.92 -20.79 9.49
N LEU A 95 5.52 -20.59 10.66
CA LEU A 95 5.16 -19.55 11.64
C LEU A 95 5.41 -18.13 11.09
N PRO A 96 4.60 -17.14 11.48
CA PRO A 96 4.80 -15.74 11.04
C PRO A 96 6.10 -15.18 11.59
N ILE A 97 6.95 -14.61 10.74
CA ILE A 97 8.12 -13.84 11.14
C ILE A 97 7.68 -12.40 11.40
N ASP A 98 8.03 -11.87 12.56
CA ASP A 98 7.80 -10.47 12.93
C ASP A 98 8.79 -9.56 12.20
N LEU A 99 8.29 -8.59 11.45
CA LEU A 99 9.11 -7.65 10.67
C LEU A 99 9.08 -6.23 11.26
N PRO A 100 10.17 -5.45 11.10
CA PRO A 100 10.32 -4.14 11.71
C PRO A 100 9.33 -3.10 11.18
N ALA A 101 9.02 -2.11 12.05
CA ALA A 101 8.08 -1.03 11.80
C ALA A 101 8.63 0.01 10.82
N THR A 102 7.79 0.53 9.93
CA THR A 102 8.11 1.71 9.11
C THR A 102 8.16 2.98 9.97
N ASN A 103 9.18 3.82 9.76
CA ASN A 103 9.35 5.09 10.46
C ASN A 103 8.22 6.08 10.13
N ASP A 104 7.43 6.44 11.14
CA ASP A 104 6.46 7.53 11.10
C ASP A 104 6.83 8.53 12.22
N ASP A 105 7.44 9.67 11.87
CA ASP A 105 8.17 10.54 12.81
C ASP A 105 7.30 11.36 13.79
N TYR A 106 5.96 11.27 13.70
CA TYR A 106 5.03 12.10 14.49
C TYR A 106 4.34 11.40 15.66
N LEU A 107 4.57 10.09 15.87
CA LEU A 107 3.93 9.32 16.93
C LEU A 107 4.93 8.96 18.03
N SER A 108 4.46 8.86 19.28
CA SER A 108 5.27 8.26 20.35
C SER A 108 5.58 6.80 20.02
N VAL A 109 6.67 6.25 20.59
CA VAL A 109 7.04 4.84 20.37
C VAL A 109 5.88 3.90 20.72
N ALA A 110 5.17 4.17 21.82
CA ALA A 110 4.02 3.36 22.25
C ALA A 110 2.84 3.44 21.27
N ASP A 111 2.53 4.63 20.75
CA ASP A 111 1.45 4.83 19.77
C ASP A 111 1.79 4.15 18.45
N ARG A 112 3.07 4.21 18.07
CA ARG A 112 3.60 3.57 16.88
C ARG A 112 3.45 2.05 16.95
N ASP A 113 3.87 1.46 18.06
CA ASP A 113 3.74 0.03 18.31
C ASP A 113 2.27 -0.42 18.31
N GLN A 114 1.37 0.37 18.90
CA GLN A 114 -0.05 0.08 18.92
C GLN A 114 -0.66 0.14 17.52
N LEU A 115 -0.33 1.17 16.74
CA LEU A 115 -0.74 1.30 15.34
C LEU A 115 -0.25 0.11 14.50
N GLU A 116 1.00 -0.26 14.67
CA GLU A 116 1.64 -1.38 13.99
C GLU A 116 0.92 -2.71 14.29
N ARG A 117 0.62 -2.99 15.56
CA ARG A 117 -0.16 -4.17 15.95
C ARG A 117 -1.57 -4.15 15.37
N GLY A 118 -2.23 -2.98 15.34
CA GLY A 118 -3.53 -2.81 14.72
C GLY A 118 -3.51 -3.13 13.22
N LEU A 119 -2.52 -2.60 12.49
CA LEU A 119 -2.35 -2.83 11.06
C LEU A 119 -2.08 -4.31 10.72
N ARG A 120 -1.40 -5.07 11.59
CA ARG A 120 -1.18 -6.52 11.39
C ARG A 120 -2.49 -7.32 11.32
N ARG A 121 -3.53 -6.87 11.99
CA ARG A 121 -4.85 -7.54 12.03
C ARG A 121 -5.71 -7.22 10.80
N LEU A 122 -5.33 -6.22 10.01
CA LEU A 122 -6.06 -5.84 8.81
C LEU A 122 -5.67 -6.70 7.60
N SER A 123 -6.64 -6.91 6.72
CA SER A 123 -6.35 -7.50 5.41
C SER A 123 -5.51 -6.55 4.54
N PRO A 124 -4.73 -7.06 3.57
CA PRO A 124 -3.99 -6.22 2.63
C PRO A 124 -4.89 -5.21 1.89
N GLN A 125 -6.13 -5.59 1.56
CA GLN A 125 -7.10 -4.69 0.93
C GLN A 125 -7.51 -3.54 1.86
N GLN A 126 -7.70 -3.82 3.15
CA GLN A 126 -8.02 -2.78 4.14
C GLN A 126 -6.83 -1.85 4.34
N ARG A 127 -5.61 -2.39 4.42
CA ARG A 127 -4.39 -1.58 4.50
C ARG A 127 -4.20 -0.69 3.28
N ALA A 128 -4.43 -1.21 2.06
CA ALA A 128 -4.35 -0.43 0.83
C ALA A 128 -5.32 0.77 0.84
N LEU A 129 -6.56 0.56 1.26
CA LEU A 129 -7.56 1.63 1.38
C LEU A 129 -7.15 2.71 2.39
N LEU A 130 -6.67 2.30 3.57
CA LEU A 130 -6.22 3.24 4.60
C LEU A 130 -4.96 3.98 4.17
N ALA A 131 -4.00 3.30 3.55
CA ALA A 131 -2.78 3.92 3.04
C ALA A 131 -3.07 4.95 1.94
N LEU A 132 -3.92 4.63 0.96
CA LEU A 132 -4.33 5.57 -0.07
C LEU A 132 -5.06 6.79 0.51
N ARG A 133 -5.90 6.59 1.52
CA ARG A 133 -6.68 7.68 2.13
C ARG A 133 -5.82 8.57 3.02
N HIS A 134 -5.05 7.99 3.94
CA HIS A 134 -4.40 8.72 5.03
C HIS A 134 -2.93 9.03 4.76
N TYR A 135 -2.21 8.17 4.08
CA TYR A 135 -0.81 8.42 3.72
C TYR A 135 -0.70 9.15 2.37
N GLU A 136 -1.43 8.67 1.35
CA GLU A 136 -1.43 9.30 0.03
C GLU A 136 -2.34 10.54 -0.07
N GLY A 137 -3.20 10.78 0.91
CA GLY A 137 -4.12 11.92 0.93
C GLY A 137 -5.19 11.87 -0.16
N ARG A 138 -5.42 10.70 -0.80
CA ARG A 138 -6.36 10.57 -1.92
C ARG A 138 -7.80 10.70 -1.44
N ASP A 139 -8.63 11.38 -2.22
CA ASP A 139 -10.06 11.41 -1.99
C ASP A 139 -10.76 10.12 -2.46
N HIS A 140 -12.05 9.98 -2.21
CA HIS A 140 -12.79 8.78 -2.57
C HIS A 140 -12.85 8.53 -4.08
N ALA A 141 -12.85 9.60 -4.90
CA ALA A 141 -12.91 9.48 -6.35
C ALA A 141 -11.56 8.98 -6.90
N ALA A 142 -10.44 9.55 -6.44
CA ALA A 142 -9.10 9.10 -6.80
C ALA A 142 -8.84 7.65 -6.36
N ILE A 143 -9.28 7.26 -5.14
CA ILE A 143 -9.18 5.87 -4.68
C ILE A 143 -10.02 4.93 -5.56
N ALA A 144 -11.21 5.35 -5.95
CA ALA A 144 -12.08 4.58 -6.85
C ALA A 144 -11.41 4.35 -8.22
N GLU A 145 -10.76 5.37 -8.76
CA GLU A 145 -10.00 5.28 -10.00
C GLU A 145 -8.80 4.33 -9.86
N ILE A 146 -8.00 4.49 -8.79
CA ILE A 146 -6.82 3.63 -8.52
C ILE A 146 -7.24 2.16 -8.35
N LEU A 147 -8.32 1.89 -7.62
CA LEU A 147 -8.74 0.52 -7.35
C LEU A 147 -9.65 -0.07 -8.44
N GLY A 148 -10.15 0.75 -9.38
CA GLY A 148 -11.08 0.32 -10.43
C GLY A 148 -12.44 -0.15 -9.88
N ILE A 149 -12.94 0.49 -8.81
CA ILE A 149 -14.21 0.16 -8.15
C ILE A 149 -15.10 1.40 -8.00
N PRO A 150 -16.43 1.25 -7.88
CA PRO A 150 -17.32 2.40 -7.69
C PRO A 150 -17.00 3.19 -6.41
N VAL A 151 -17.19 4.52 -6.45
CA VAL A 151 -16.95 5.42 -5.29
C VAL A 151 -17.78 5.00 -4.07
N GLY A 152 -19.02 4.55 -4.25
CA GLY A 152 -19.84 4.01 -3.16
C GLY A 152 -19.21 2.79 -2.49
N THR A 153 -18.55 1.93 -3.28
CA THR A 153 -17.81 0.77 -2.76
C THR A 153 -16.57 1.21 -1.97
N VAL A 154 -15.88 2.27 -2.41
CA VAL A 154 -14.75 2.85 -1.63
C VAL A 154 -15.22 3.32 -0.27
N ARG A 155 -16.34 4.06 -0.20
CA ARG A 155 -16.88 4.57 1.07
C ARG A 155 -17.22 3.45 2.04
N SER A 156 -17.94 2.42 1.58
CA SER A 156 -18.31 1.28 2.44
C SER A 156 -17.10 0.47 2.88
N ARG A 157 -16.12 0.24 1.99
CA ARG A 157 -14.88 -0.49 2.32
C ARG A 157 -13.99 0.31 3.27
N LEU A 158 -13.86 1.63 3.13
CA LEU A 158 -13.14 2.50 4.07
C LEU A 158 -13.82 2.50 5.44
N HIS A 159 -15.15 2.61 5.49
CA HIS A 159 -15.87 2.50 6.76
C HIS A 159 -15.57 1.17 7.47
N ASN A 160 -15.60 0.07 6.74
CA ASN A 160 -15.28 -1.25 7.29
C ASN A 160 -13.80 -1.36 7.71
N ALA A 161 -12.86 -0.76 6.95
CA ALA A 161 -11.44 -0.74 7.30
C ALA A 161 -11.19 0.06 8.60
N HIS A 162 -11.81 1.24 8.76
CA HIS A 162 -11.73 2.01 9.99
C HIS A 162 -12.33 1.26 11.18
N ARG A 163 -13.48 0.60 10.99
CA ARG A 163 -14.10 -0.22 12.05
C ARG A 163 -13.21 -1.38 12.47
N ALA A 164 -12.59 -2.07 11.49
CA ALA A 164 -11.66 -3.16 11.76
C ALA A 164 -10.40 -2.66 12.49
N MET A 165 -9.86 -1.50 12.10
CA MET A 165 -8.72 -0.88 12.77
C MET A 165 -9.04 -0.51 14.21
N ARG A 166 -10.18 0.12 14.45
CA ARG A 166 -10.64 0.47 15.82
C ARG A 166 -10.78 -0.78 16.68
N ALA A 167 -11.44 -1.83 16.17
CA ALA A 167 -11.58 -3.09 16.90
C ALA A 167 -10.22 -3.75 17.21
N ALA A 168 -9.26 -3.64 16.31
CA ALA A 168 -7.90 -4.14 16.51
C ALA A 168 -7.17 -3.38 17.63
N LEU A 169 -7.28 -2.06 17.67
CA LEU A 169 -6.69 -1.21 18.70
C LEU A 169 -7.34 -1.43 20.08
N ASP A 170 -8.68 -1.54 20.13
CA ASP A 170 -9.42 -1.80 21.36
C ASP A 170 -9.07 -3.17 21.99
N ALA A 171 -8.88 -4.18 21.15
CA ALA A 171 -8.48 -5.52 21.60
C ALA A 171 -7.07 -5.51 22.20
N ASP A 172 -6.17 -4.70 21.63
CA ASP A 172 -4.79 -4.58 22.10
C ASP A 172 -4.69 -3.85 23.44
N SER A 173 -5.46 -2.78 23.61
CA SER A 173 -5.55 -2.02 24.87
C SER A 173 -6.03 -2.88 26.04
N ARG A 174 -6.94 -3.84 25.81
CA ARG A 174 -7.42 -4.78 26.84
C ARG A 174 -6.35 -5.78 27.28
N VAL A 175 -5.54 -6.27 26.34
CA VAL A 175 -4.44 -7.20 26.63
C VAL A 175 -3.38 -6.51 27.49
N THR A 176 -3.02 -5.26 27.17
CA THR A 176 -2.05 -4.47 27.92
C THR A 176 -2.56 -4.16 29.34
N ALA A 177 -3.85 -3.89 29.51
CA ALA A 177 -4.45 -3.61 30.82
C ALA A 177 -4.49 -4.84 31.76
N ILE A 178 -4.58 -6.05 31.20
CA ILE A 178 -4.61 -7.31 31.99
C ILE A 178 -3.18 -7.76 32.36
N GLY A 179 -2.18 -7.50 31.48
CA GLY A 179 -0.78 -7.88 31.71
C GLY A 179 -0.01 -6.96 32.67
N GLY A 180 -0.58 -5.81 33.05
CA GLY A 180 0.06 -4.79 33.91
C GLY A 180 -0.30 -4.85 35.41
N ARG A 181 -0.84 -5.94 35.92
CA ARG A 181 -1.05 -6.13 37.35
C ARG A 181 0.15 -6.85 37.96
N PRO A 182 1.05 -6.14 38.67
CA PRO A 182 2.04 -6.81 39.49
C PRO A 182 1.32 -7.50 40.70
N ALA A 183 1.79 -8.70 40.99
CA ALA A 183 1.42 -9.45 42.18
C ALA A 183 1.99 -8.82 43.45
#